data_c3aafed067acaa90e44f2b3da3ca7603
#
_entry.id   c3aafed067acaa90e44f2b3da3ca7603
#
_cell.length_a   1.000
_cell.length_b   1.000
_cell.length_c   1.000
_cell.angle_alpha   90.00
_cell.angle_beta   90.00
_cell.angle_gamma   90.00
#
_symmetry.space_group_name_H-M   'P 1'
#
loop_
_entity.id
_entity.type
_entity.pdbx_description
1 polymer ?
#
loop_
_entity_poly.entity_id
_entity_poly.type
_entity_poly.pdbx_seq_one_letter_code
_entity_poly.pdbx_strand_id
1 'polypeptide(L)'
;MSAFAVLHVTSMLGGGVDRHVRDIARASRTPHVIWHTADGADVVEVAGSGEFLALDPAAIAREGRTLAAWLRSHRVGIVHAHSVSEAARARTQWAAGALGVPWIATLHDVLFLRADGFEPGAGTHPDAAWLARTSAFLREAKAVIAPSGYLAGLARGNIAGLDVALVPNGSAPASDKAMAARPEFLARRPAHVAAVLGAIGPHKGSAIIEELGGALSGSGIAVVVVGYLDMQIVPGWRGDHVFVHGAYGDDEVAGLLRAYGAQIALFPNQVPESFSYALSDAWGAGLPALVPREGALGERVARFGAGWFLPQGFGAAEVAHELRRIFSPQAAAELARVKSGLATPEPGRVPCLDEMTRSLDALYERFGIDPGAPASPTPQLAALLAKNLDGALFRQELVRLADEFAQLRAALEHERGEAAKFKAEATQWIAKLEADIASVQAEIAREVEARRALGQQNVQLQIHKDAFDLLPEVIRKMLLKKILNARS
;
A
#
# COMPACT_ATOMS: atom_id res chain seq x y z
N MET A 1 4.85 25.41 -14.06
CA MET A 1 3.82 24.48 -13.57
C MET A 1 3.39 23.62 -14.74
N SER A 2 3.17 22.31 -14.54
CA SER A 2 2.66 21.41 -15.59
C SER A 2 1.30 21.91 -16.11
N ALA A 3 1.06 21.76 -17.41
CA ALA A 3 -0.20 22.16 -18.03
C ALA A 3 -1.37 21.24 -17.65
N PHE A 4 -1.10 20.10 -17.03
CA PHE A 4 -2.09 19.06 -16.69
C PHE A 4 -1.71 18.34 -15.39
N ALA A 5 -2.66 17.55 -14.86
CA ALA A 5 -2.46 16.61 -13.75
C ALA A 5 -2.43 15.16 -14.25
N VAL A 6 -1.81 14.27 -13.46
CA VAL A 6 -1.80 12.82 -13.66
C VAL A 6 -2.87 12.18 -12.79
N LEU A 7 -3.73 11.35 -13.35
CA LEU A 7 -4.64 10.49 -12.58
C LEU A 7 -4.01 9.11 -12.37
N HIS A 8 -3.65 8.78 -11.15
CA HIS A 8 -3.22 7.44 -10.77
C HIS A 8 -4.44 6.57 -10.49
N VAL A 9 -4.52 5.41 -11.14
CA VAL A 9 -5.54 4.39 -10.86
C VAL A 9 -4.87 3.20 -10.20
N THR A 10 -5.20 2.96 -8.93
CA THR A 10 -4.69 1.85 -8.13
C THR A 10 -5.83 1.04 -7.51
N SER A 11 -5.55 -0.11 -6.91
CA SER A 11 -6.58 -0.97 -6.33
C SER A 11 -6.90 -0.58 -4.88
N MET A 12 -5.96 -0.79 -3.95
CA MET A 12 -6.16 -0.54 -2.52
C MET A 12 -5.04 0.33 -1.97
N LEU A 13 -5.32 1.01 -0.86
CA LEU A 13 -4.31 1.71 -0.08
C LEU A 13 -3.44 0.73 0.69
N GLY A 14 -2.20 1.12 0.92
CA GLY A 14 -1.21 0.37 1.68
C GLY A 14 -0.25 -0.45 0.81
N GLY A 15 0.85 -0.87 1.42
CA GLY A 15 1.89 -1.63 0.75
C GLY A 15 2.74 -0.85 -0.25
N GLY A 16 3.49 -1.60 -1.07
CA GLY A 16 4.49 -1.02 -1.98
C GLY A 16 3.90 -0.18 -3.10
N VAL A 17 2.69 -0.48 -3.57
CA VAL A 17 2.03 0.29 -4.65
C VAL A 17 1.57 1.65 -4.15
N ASP A 18 0.94 1.70 -2.97
CA ASP A 18 0.53 2.97 -2.35
C ASP A 18 1.74 3.86 -2.05
N ARG A 19 2.81 3.29 -1.45
CA ARG A 19 4.08 3.99 -1.25
C ARG A 19 4.60 4.57 -2.56
N HIS A 20 4.64 3.78 -3.63
CA HIS A 20 5.10 4.23 -4.95
C HIS A 20 4.29 5.41 -5.48
N VAL A 21 2.96 5.32 -5.47
CA VAL A 21 2.07 6.39 -5.96
C VAL A 21 2.23 7.67 -5.13
N ARG A 22 2.28 7.54 -3.80
CA ARG A 22 2.44 8.69 -2.90
C ARG A 22 3.83 9.31 -2.99
N ASP A 23 4.87 8.52 -3.21
CA ASP A 23 6.23 9.01 -3.41
C ASP A 23 6.35 9.78 -4.73
N ILE A 24 5.72 9.30 -5.80
CA ILE A 24 5.61 10.06 -7.06
C ILE A 24 4.88 11.38 -6.81
N ALA A 25 3.71 11.32 -6.18
CA ALA A 25 2.89 12.52 -5.97
C ALA A 25 3.57 13.58 -5.10
N ARG A 26 4.45 13.17 -4.17
CA ARG A 26 5.23 14.09 -3.33
C ARG A 26 6.44 14.69 -4.03
N ALA A 27 7.11 13.93 -4.90
CA ALA A 27 8.38 14.32 -5.47
C ALA A 27 8.30 14.84 -6.92
N SER A 28 7.23 14.54 -7.64
CA SER A 28 6.98 15.03 -9.00
C SER A 28 6.64 16.53 -9.02
N ARG A 29 6.93 17.16 -10.15
CA ARG A 29 6.55 18.57 -10.42
C ARG A 29 5.15 18.71 -10.99
N THR A 30 4.57 17.62 -11.41
CA THR A 30 3.22 17.56 -11.99
C THR A 30 2.19 17.40 -10.87
N PRO A 31 1.00 18.03 -10.92
CA PRO A 31 -0.10 17.74 -10.00
C PRO A 31 -0.61 16.29 -10.14
N HIS A 32 -1.03 15.69 -9.04
CA HIS A 32 -1.50 14.30 -9.02
C HIS A 32 -2.87 14.16 -8.38
N VAL A 33 -3.67 13.31 -8.98
CA VAL A 33 -4.96 12.82 -8.48
C VAL A 33 -4.84 11.30 -8.32
N ILE A 34 -5.35 10.74 -7.23
CA ILE A 34 -5.23 9.31 -6.93
C ILE A 34 -6.63 8.72 -6.82
N TRP A 35 -6.93 7.71 -7.63
CA TRP A 35 -8.16 6.93 -7.58
C TRP A 35 -7.86 5.54 -7.03
N HIS A 36 -8.41 5.25 -5.86
CA HIS A 36 -8.23 3.97 -5.16
C HIS A 36 -9.54 3.46 -4.57
N THR A 37 -9.55 2.26 -4.01
CA THR A 37 -10.68 1.71 -3.28
C THR A 37 -10.40 1.75 -1.77
N ALA A 38 -11.33 2.26 -0.99
CA ALA A 38 -11.28 2.24 0.47
C ALA A 38 -12.65 1.85 1.02
N ASP A 39 -12.70 0.87 1.93
CA ASP A 39 -13.93 0.39 2.60
C ASP A 39 -15.08 0.08 1.63
N GLY A 40 -14.75 -0.52 0.47
CA GLY A 40 -15.72 -0.85 -0.57
C GLY A 40 -16.24 0.34 -1.39
N ALA A 41 -15.73 1.56 -1.16
CA ALA A 41 -16.03 2.74 -1.95
C ALA A 41 -14.87 3.09 -2.90
N ASP A 42 -15.18 3.71 -4.03
CA ASP A 42 -14.20 4.37 -4.87
C ASP A 42 -13.89 5.76 -4.32
N VAL A 43 -12.63 6.03 -4.04
CA VAL A 43 -12.15 7.32 -3.56
C VAL A 43 -11.22 7.93 -4.58
N VAL A 44 -11.46 9.18 -4.95
CA VAL A 44 -10.61 9.97 -5.83
C VAL A 44 -10.15 11.20 -5.06
N GLU A 45 -8.86 11.32 -4.81
CA GLU A 45 -8.28 12.37 -3.99
C GLU A 45 -7.24 13.19 -4.75
N VAL A 46 -7.15 14.49 -4.45
CA VAL A 46 -6.07 15.35 -4.94
C VAL A 46 -4.90 15.23 -3.97
N ALA A 47 -3.77 14.72 -4.44
CA ALA A 47 -2.62 14.48 -3.60
C ALA A 47 -2.14 15.76 -2.88
N GLY A 48 -2.00 15.68 -1.55
CA GLY A 48 -1.49 16.76 -0.72
C GLY A 48 -2.46 17.91 -0.42
N SER A 49 -3.68 17.92 -0.99
CA SER A 49 -4.65 19.02 -0.77
C SER A 49 -5.70 18.72 0.30
N GLY A 50 -5.94 17.45 0.61
CA GLY A 50 -7.07 17.01 1.43
C GLY A 50 -8.42 16.98 0.69
N GLU A 51 -8.47 17.44 -0.57
CA GLU A 51 -9.68 17.38 -1.41
C GLU A 51 -9.88 15.97 -1.95
N PHE A 52 -11.08 15.43 -1.80
CA PHE A 52 -11.42 14.10 -2.33
C PHE A 52 -12.90 13.96 -2.66
N LEU A 53 -13.20 12.93 -3.46
CA LEU A 53 -14.53 12.51 -3.84
C LEU A 53 -14.67 11.02 -3.53
N ALA A 54 -15.65 10.65 -2.70
CA ALA A 54 -15.97 9.24 -2.43
C ALA A 54 -17.25 8.85 -3.17
N LEU A 55 -17.21 7.73 -3.88
CA LEU A 55 -18.27 7.25 -4.73
C LEU A 55 -18.62 5.80 -4.37
N ASP A 56 -19.89 5.47 -4.33
CA ASP A 56 -20.34 4.09 -4.38
C ASP A 56 -19.91 3.49 -5.74
N PRO A 57 -19.28 2.30 -5.80
CA PRO A 57 -18.89 1.67 -7.06
C PRO A 57 -20.06 1.51 -8.04
N ALA A 58 -21.29 1.27 -7.54
CA ALA A 58 -22.51 1.27 -8.35
C ALA A 58 -22.91 2.68 -8.86
N ALA A 59 -22.42 3.72 -8.22
CA ALA A 59 -22.75 5.10 -8.59
C ALA A 59 -21.93 5.61 -9.78
N ILE A 60 -20.79 5.00 -10.11
CA ILE A 60 -19.98 5.40 -11.28
C ILE A 60 -20.82 5.35 -12.56
N ALA A 61 -21.68 4.37 -12.70
CA ALA A 61 -22.61 4.28 -13.82
C ALA A 61 -23.64 5.45 -13.84
N ARG A 62 -24.02 5.97 -12.67
CA ARG A 62 -25.01 7.05 -12.52
C ARG A 62 -24.34 8.43 -12.46
N GLU A 63 -23.20 8.52 -11.79
CA GLU A 63 -22.50 9.77 -11.47
C GLU A 63 -21.25 10.00 -12.31
N GLY A 64 -21.00 9.17 -13.33
CA GLY A 64 -19.81 9.23 -14.17
C GLY A 64 -19.61 10.61 -14.83
N ARG A 65 -20.69 11.33 -15.18
CA ARG A 65 -20.58 12.71 -15.69
C ARG A 65 -20.05 13.68 -14.63
N THR A 66 -20.45 13.50 -13.37
CA THR A 66 -19.98 14.32 -12.25
C THR A 66 -18.51 14.04 -11.96
N LEU A 67 -18.09 12.76 -11.93
CA LEU A 67 -16.70 12.37 -11.79
C LEU A 67 -15.83 12.90 -12.94
N ALA A 68 -16.28 12.77 -14.19
CA ALA A 68 -15.56 13.29 -15.34
C ALA A 68 -15.42 14.82 -15.28
N ALA A 69 -16.47 15.54 -14.86
CA ALA A 69 -16.41 17.00 -14.66
C ALA A 69 -15.42 17.38 -13.56
N TRP A 70 -15.39 16.62 -12.44
CA TRP A 70 -14.44 16.83 -11.36
C TRP A 70 -13.00 16.60 -11.81
N LEU A 71 -12.73 15.49 -12.52
CA LEU A 71 -11.40 15.19 -13.07
C LEU A 71 -10.94 16.28 -14.08
N ARG A 72 -11.87 16.80 -14.90
CA ARG A 72 -11.57 17.92 -15.81
C ARG A 72 -11.27 19.22 -15.06
N SER A 73 -11.97 19.51 -13.96
CA SER A 73 -11.67 20.70 -13.14
C SER A 73 -10.26 20.65 -12.53
N HIS A 74 -9.72 19.45 -12.29
CA HIS A 74 -8.35 19.23 -11.86
C HIS A 74 -7.35 19.04 -13.02
N ARG A 75 -7.80 19.33 -14.27
CA ARG A 75 -6.95 19.31 -15.47
C ARG A 75 -6.25 17.97 -15.71
N VAL A 76 -6.90 16.85 -15.43
CA VAL A 76 -6.33 15.52 -15.73
C VAL A 76 -6.06 15.39 -17.21
N GLY A 77 -4.80 15.23 -17.61
CA GLY A 77 -4.34 15.11 -18.98
C GLY A 77 -3.70 13.77 -19.34
N ILE A 78 -3.53 12.89 -18.37
CA ILE A 78 -3.05 11.52 -18.56
C ILE A 78 -3.52 10.62 -17.41
N VAL A 79 -3.77 9.34 -17.69
CA VAL A 79 -4.06 8.34 -16.68
C VAL A 79 -2.84 7.41 -16.51
N HIS A 80 -2.46 7.10 -15.27
CA HIS A 80 -1.42 6.15 -14.94
C HIS A 80 -2.02 4.96 -14.17
N ALA A 81 -2.11 3.80 -14.82
CA ALA A 81 -2.60 2.57 -14.21
C ALA A 81 -1.52 1.89 -13.38
N HIS A 82 -1.83 1.51 -12.14
CA HIS A 82 -0.92 0.79 -11.23
C HIS A 82 -1.39 -0.62 -10.90
N SER A 83 -2.44 -1.10 -11.56
CA SER A 83 -2.94 -2.46 -11.41
C SER A 83 -3.57 -2.93 -12.71
N VAL A 84 -3.48 -4.23 -12.95
CA VAL A 84 -4.14 -4.91 -14.06
C VAL A 84 -5.35 -5.72 -13.62
N SER A 85 -5.82 -5.54 -12.39
CA SER A 85 -7.08 -6.12 -11.91
C SER A 85 -8.25 -5.68 -12.80
N GLU A 86 -9.32 -6.45 -12.84
CA GLU A 86 -10.47 -6.13 -13.68
C GLU A 86 -11.06 -4.74 -13.37
N ALA A 87 -11.20 -4.42 -12.08
CA ALA A 87 -11.68 -3.12 -11.64
C ALA A 87 -10.74 -1.96 -12.04
N ALA A 88 -9.42 -2.13 -11.88
CA ALA A 88 -8.46 -1.09 -12.25
C ALA A 88 -8.42 -0.87 -13.77
N ARG A 89 -8.49 -1.93 -14.57
CA ARG A 89 -8.59 -1.81 -16.03
C ARG A 89 -9.85 -1.05 -16.43
N ALA A 90 -11.01 -1.43 -15.86
CA ALA A 90 -12.29 -0.76 -16.16
C ALA A 90 -12.26 0.73 -15.80
N ARG A 91 -11.70 1.09 -14.61
CA ARG A 91 -11.54 2.50 -14.20
C ARG A 91 -10.60 3.26 -15.12
N THR A 92 -9.45 2.68 -15.49
CA THR A 92 -8.48 3.28 -16.40
C THR A 92 -9.08 3.57 -17.76
N GLN A 93 -9.72 2.58 -18.39
CA GLN A 93 -10.36 2.71 -19.69
C GLN A 93 -11.53 3.69 -19.66
N TRP A 94 -12.35 3.64 -18.58
CA TRP A 94 -13.42 4.60 -18.39
C TRP A 94 -12.88 6.04 -18.27
N ALA A 95 -11.87 6.29 -17.42
CA ALA A 95 -11.31 7.61 -17.22
C ALA A 95 -10.67 8.15 -18.51
N ALA A 96 -9.84 7.34 -19.18
CA ALA A 96 -9.21 7.71 -20.44
C ALA A 96 -10.26 8.05 -21.50
N GLY A 97 -11.31 7.23 -21.67
CA GLY A 97 -12.40 7.47 -22.62
C GLY A 97 -13.25 8.69 -22.27
N ALA A 98 -13.66 8.84 -20.99
CA ALA A 98 -14.51 9.95 -20.55
C ALA A 98 -13.80 11.32 -20.63
N LEU A 99 -12.47 11.34 -20.44
CA LEU A 99 -11.67 12.55 -20.53
C LEU A 99 -11.08 12.80 -21.92
N GLY A 100 -10.98 11.77 -22.75
CA GLY A 100 -10.30 11.83 -24.04
C GLY A 100 -8.78 11.92 -23.90
N VAL A 101 -8.20 11.34 -22.86
CA VAL A 101 -6.77 11.43 -22.54
C VAL A 101 -6.07 10.09 -22.74
N PRO A 102 -4.75 10.08 -23.02
CA PRO A 102 -3.96 8.86 -23.08
C PRO A 102 -3.74 8.26 -21.69
N TRP A 103 -3.22 7.02 -21.65
CA TRP A 103 -2.83 6.37 -20.43
C TRP A 103 -1.55 5.56 -20.59
N ILE A 104 -0.85 5.37 -19.47
CA ILE A 104 0.33 4.53 -19.30
C ILE A 104 0.09 3.52 -18.18
N ALA A 105 0.89 2.48 -18.07
CA ALA A 105 0.77 1.46 -17.02
C ALA A 105 2.11 1.14 -16.37
N THR A 106 2.14 1.02 -15.05
CA THR A 106 3.25 0.41 -14.30
C THR A 106 2.82 -0.98 -13.81
N LEU A 107 3.63 -1.97 -14.15
CA LEU A 107 3.52 -3.32 -13.60
C LEU A 107 4.17 -3.34 -12.21
N HIS A 108 3.42 -3.76 -11.20
CA HIS A 108 3.91 -3.86 -9.82
C HIS A 108 4.10 -5.29 -9.35
N ASP A 109 3.55 -6.25 -10.08
CA ASP A 109 3.49 -7.65 -9.70
C ASP A 109 3.32 -8.55 -10.94
N VAL A 110 3.17 -9.84 -10.69
CA VAL A 110 2.96 -10.86 -11.75
C VAL A 110 1.47 -11.08 -12.10
N LEU A 111 0.55 -10.29 -11.55
CA LEU A 111 -0.89 -10.43 -11.81
C LEU A 111 -1.27 -10.22 -13.28
N PHE A 112 -0.41 -9.65 -14.10
CA PHE A 112 -0.66 -9.59 -15.54
C PHE A 112 -0.63 -10.97 -16.22
N LEU A 113 0.02 -11.97 -15.60
CA LEU A 113 0.08 -13.35 -16.10
C LEU A 113 -1.15 -14.15 -15.68
N ARG A 114 -1.63 -13.97 -14.44
CA ARG A 114 -2.73 -14.71 -13.82
C ARG A 114 -3.31 -13.97 -12.63
N ALA A 115 -4.60 -14.14 -12.37
CA ALA A 115 -5.31 -13.40 -11.31
C ALA A 115 -4.89 -13.82 -9.89
N ASP A 116 -4.45 -15.06 -9.71
CA ASP A 116 -4.02 -15.67 -8.43
C ASP A 116 -2.49 -15.67 -8.26
N GLY A 117 -1.78 -14.76 -8.92
CA GLY A 117 -0.30 -14.71 -8.93
C GLY A 117 0.38 -14.49 -7.57
N PHE A 118 -0.38 -14.16 -6.52
CA PHE A 118 0.12 -14.07 -5.14
C PHE A 118 -0.06 -15.36 -4.32
N GLU A 119 -0.74 -16.37 -4.87
CA GLU A 119 -0.89 -17.63 -4.17
C GLU A 119 0.44 -18.40 -4.16
N PRO A 120 0.92 -18.85 -2.98
CA PRO A 120 2.10 -19.70 -2.90
C PRO A 120 1.92 -20.96 -3.78
N GLY A 121 2.91 -21.23 -4.63
CA GLY A 121 2.86 -22.34 -5.57
C GLY A 121 2.15 -22.05 -6.90
N ALA A 122 1.47 -20.92 -7.06
CA ALA A 122 0.87 -20.52 -8.35
C ALA A 122 1.93 -20.34 -9.45
N GLY A 123 3.15 -19.92 -9.07
CA GLY A 123 4.24 -19.69 -10.00
C GLY A 123 3.98 -18.55 -10.97
N THR A 124 4.81 -18.48 -12.01
CA THR A 124 4.70 -17.46 -13.06
C THR A 124 4.15 -18.02 -14.37
N HIS A 125 3.46 -19.18 -14.33
CA HIS A 125 2.83 -19.76 -15.51
C HIS A 125 1.56 -18.97 -15.86
N PRO A 126 1.43 -18.51 -17.12
CA PRO A 126 0.29 -17.69 -17.50
C PRO A 126 -1.03 -18.48 -17.52
N ASP A 127 -2.11 -17.86 -17.05
CA ASP A 127 -3.47 -18.22 -17.43
C ASP A 127 -3.77 -17.60 -18.80
N ALA A 128 -4.04 -18.43 -19.80
CA ALA A 128 -4.16 -17.96 -21.19
C ALA A 128 -5.30 -16.95 -21.39
N ALA A 129 -6.45 -17.18 -20.76
CA ALA A 129 -7.61 -16.29 -20.89
C ALA A 129 -7.40 -14.96 -20.17
N TRP A 130 -6.78 -15.01 -19.00
CA TRP A 130 -6.42 -13.82 -18.25
C TRP A 130 -5.33 -13.02 -18.96
N LEU A 131 -4.24 -13.67 -19.40
CA LEU A 131 -3.15 -13.05 -20.14
C LEU A 131 -3.64 -12.39 -21.44
N ALA A 132 -4.58 -12.99 -22.15
CA ALA A 132 -5.16 -12.37 -23.36
C ALA A 132 -5.81 -11.01 -23.04
N ARG A 133 -6.61 -10.94 -21.96
CA ARG A 133 -7.27 -9.70 -21.51
C ARG A 133 -6.28 -8.64 -21.03
N THR A 134 -5.30 -9.05 -20.22
CA THR A 134 -4.27 -8.12 -19.70
C THR A 134 -3.34 -7.64 -20.80
N SER A 135 -3.00 -8.52 -21.78
CA SER A 135 -2.20 -8.16 -22.95
C SER A 135 -2.91 -7.14 -23.84
N ALA A 136 -4.21 -7.31 -24.08
CA ALA A 136 -4.98 -6.33 -24.84
C ALA A 136 -4.95 -4.95 -24.16
N PHE A 137 -5.19 -4.91 -22.85
CA PHE A 137 -5.11 -3.68 -22.06
C PHE A 137 -3.71 -3.05 -22.11
N LEU A 138 -2.64 -3.80 -21.89
CA LEU A 138 -1.29 -3.27 -21.88
C LEU A 138 -0.82 -2.75 -23.24
N ARG A 139 -1.30 -3.33 -24.36
CA ARG A 139 -0.97 -2.86 -25.70
C ARG A 139 -1.62 -1.53 -26.07
N GLU A 140 -2.73 -1.17 -25.43
CA GLU A 140 -3.39 0.13 -25.64
C GLU A 140 -2.67 1.26 -24.87
N ALA A 141 -1.89 0.94 -23.85
CA ALA A 141 -1.10 1.90 -23.09
C ALA A 141 -0.04 2.57 -23.98
N LYS A 142 0.17 3.87 -23.81
CA LYS A 142 1.23 4.64 -24.51
C LYS A 142 2.63 4.25 -24.04
N ALA A 143 2.77 3.77 -22.83
CA ALA A 143 3.97 3.15 -22.27
C ALA A 143 3.60 2.12 -21.23
N VAL A 144 4.37 1.04 -21.16
CA VAL A 144 4.33 0.07 -20.07
C VAL A 144 5.65 0.14 -19.33
N ILE A 145 5.59 0.20 -18.01
CA ILE A 145 6.74 0.42 -17.12
C ILE A 145 6.88 -0.79 -16.20
N ALA A 146 8.10 -1.22 -15.96
CA ALA A 146 8.42 -2.22 -14.94
C ALA A 146 9.55 -1.71 -14.04
N PRO A 147 9.50 -2.02 -12.72
CA PRO A 147 10.51 -1.56 -11.76
C PRO A 147 11.79 -2.40 -11.73
N SER A 148 11.82 -3.55 -12.40
CA SER A 148 12.96 -4.46 -12.45
C SER A 148 13.13 -5.11 -13.81
N GLY A 149 14.34 -5.56 -14.11
CA GLY A 149 14.64 -6.34 -15.31
C GLY A 149 13.91 -7.68 -15.32
N TYR A 150 13.76 -8.29 -14.14
CA TYR A 150 12.98 -9.52 -13.98
C TYR A 150 11.54 -9.35 -14.46
N LEU A 151 10.82 -8.36 -13.97
CA LEU A 151 9.42 -8.13 -14.34
C LEU A 151 9.29 -7.70 -15.81
N ALA A 152 10.20 -6.84 -16.28
CA ALA A 152 10.26 -6.46 -17.69
C ALA A 152 10.51 -7.67 -18.62
N GLY A 153 11.40 -8.58 -18.19
CA GLY A 153 11.69 -9.83 -18.90
C GLY A 153 10.47 -10.74 -18.98
N LEU A 154 9.76 -10.93 -17.87
CA LEU A 154 8.50 -11.69 -17.84
C LEU A 154 7.44 -11.07 -18.77
N ALA A 155 7.28 -9.76 -18.74
CA ALA A 155 6.28 -9.08 -19.57
C ALA A 155 6.60 -9.23 -21.07
N ARG A 156 7.86 -9.01 -21.47
CA ARG A 156 8.30 -9.19 -22.88
C ARG A 156 8.23 -10.64 -23.34
N GLY A 157 8.54 -11.59 -22.45
CA GLY A 157 8.52 -13.03 -22.77
C GLY A 157 7.11 -13.58 -22.98
N ASN A 158 6.10 -13.00 -22.33
CA ASN A 158 4.71 -13.49 -22.39
C ASN A 158 3.80 -12.64 -23.29
N ILE A 159 4.16 -11.39 -23.59
CA ILE A 159 3.36 -10.48 -24.41
C ILE A 159 4.20 -10.05 -25.61
N ALA A 160 4.05 -10.74 -26.72
CA ALA A 160 4.82 -10.48 -27.94
C ALA A 160 4.69 -9.02 -28.40
N GLY A 161 5.84 -8.38 -28.69
CA GLY A 161 5.90 -7.00 -29.18
C GLY A 161 5.61 -5.92 -28.13
N LEU A 162 5.46 -6.27 -26.85
CA LEU A 162 5.31 -5.28 -25.78
C LEU A 162 6.65 -4.59 -25.51
N ASP A 163 6.69 -3.28 -25.70
CA ASP A 163 7.79 -2.45 -25.22
C ASP A 163 7.59 -2.09 -23.75
N VAL A 164 8.61 -2.32 -22.93
CA VAL A 164 8.55 -2.10 -21.49
C VAL A 164 9.73 -1.21 -21.07
N ALA A 165 9.42 -0.03 -20.60
CA ALA A 165 10.39 0.89 -20.00
C ALA A 165 10.81 0.40 -18.61
N LEU A 166 12.11 0.42 -18.33
CA LEU A 166 12.63 0.09 -17.01
C LEU A 166 12.77 1.37 -16.18
N VAL A 167 11.93 1.52 -15.15
CA VAL A 167 12.00 2.62 -14.18
C VAL A 167 11.97 2.02 -12.77
N PRO A 168 13.14 1.82 -12.14
CA PRO A 168 13.21 1.29 -10.79
C PRO A 168 12.48 2.18 -9.79
N ASN A 169 11.79 1.56 -8.83
CA ASN A 169 11.12 2.32 -7.78
C ASN A 169 12.15 3.04 -6.90
N GLY A 170 12.06 4.35 -6.83
CA GLY A 170 12.94 5.18 -6.01
C GLY A 170 12.56 5.14 -4.54
N SER A 171 13.55 5.29 -3.68
CA SER A 171 13.38 5.43 -2.23
C SER A 171 13.99 6.76 -1.77
N ALA A 172 13.40 7.35 -0.73
CA ALA A 172 14.04 8.44 0.01
C ALA A 172 15.30 7.91 0.71
N PRO A 173 16.27 8.76 1.01
CA PRO A 173 17.42 8.38 1.83
C PRO A 173 16.99 7.78 3.16
N ALA A 174 17.76 6.81 3.66
CA ALA A 174 17.51 6.22 4.98
C ALA A 174 17.50 7.30 6.07
N SER A 175 16.53 7.27 6.94
CA SER A 175 16.38 8.23 8.02
C SER A 175 17.38 7.96 9.15
N ASP A 176 17.94 9.02 9.74
CA ASP A 176 18.78 8.96 10.94
C ASP A 176 17.97 9.01 12.25
N LYS A 177 16.64 8.93 12.17
CA LYS A 177 15.74 8.93 13.32
C LYS A 177 16.17 7.85 14.34
N ALA A 178 16.43 8.29 15.56
CA ALA A 178 16.77 7.38 16.64
C ALA A 178 15.51 6.65 17.11
N MET A 179 15.58 5.31 17.11
CA MET A 179 14.51 4.45 17.58
C MET A 179 15.02 3.57 18.72
N ALA A 180 14.11 3.01 19.52
CA ALA A 180 14.42 2.06 20.59
C ALA A 180 13.86 0.68 20.26
N ALA A 181 14.63 -0.35 20.51
CA ALA A 181 14.12 -1.72 20.50
C ALA A 181 13.19 -1.93 21.70
N ARG A 182 12.25 -2.83 21.57
CA ARG A 182 11.33 -3.15 22.66
C ARG A 182 12.09 -3.85 23.82
N PRO A 183 11.78 -3.48 25.07
CA PRO A 183 12.48 -4.02 26.25
C PRO A 183 12.48 -5.55 26.32
N GLU A 184 11.38 -6.20 25.91
CA GLU A 184 11.22 -7.66 25.92
C GLU A 184 12.21 -8.35 24.97
N PHE A 185 12.54 -7.71 23.84
CA PHE A 185 13.59 -8.21 22.95
C PHE A 185 14.96 -8.07 23.58
N LEU A 186 15.26 -6.90 24.13
CA LEU A 186 16.55 -6.60 24.76
C LEU A 186 16.85 -7.52 25.97
N ALA A 187 15.82 -7.95 26.67
CA ALA A 187 15.96 -8.85 27.83
C ALA A 187 16.57 -10.21 27.47
N ARG A 188 16.32 -10.73 26.25
CA ARG A 188 16.85 -12.04 25.79
C ARG A 188 18.28 -12.00 25.26
N ARG A 189 18.79 -10.83 24.86
CA ARG A 189 20.15 -10.59 24.38
C ARG A 189 20.64 -11.62 23.35
N PRO A 190 19.97 -11.80 22.21
CA PRO A 190 20.44 -12.74 21.20
C PRO A 190 21.85 -12.37 20.71
N ALA A 191 22.66 -13.37 20.39
CA ALA A 191 24.02 -13.16 19.89
C ALA A 191 24.00 -12.60 18.45
N HIS A 192 23.02 -13.03 17.67
CA HIS A 192 22.85 -12.62 16.28
C HIS A 192 21.39 -12.28 15.98
N VAL A 193 21.18 -11.29 15.11
CA VAL A 193 19.84 -10.82 14.74
C VAL A 193 19.72 -10.74 13.20
N ALA A 194 18.74 -11.45 12.65
CA ALA A 194 18.26 -11.26 11.29
C ALA A 194 16.95 -10.48 11.33
N ALA A 195 16.75 -9.53 10.42
CA ALA A 195 15.53 -8.73 10.34
C ALA A 195 14.69 -9.12 9.11
N VAL A 196 13.37 -9.17 9.30
CA VAL A 196 12.39 -9.29 8.23
C VAL A 196 11.55 -8.01 8.22
N LEU A 197 11.28 -7.44 7.05
CA LEU A 197 10.67 -6.11 6.92
C LEU A 197 9.31 -6.16 6.25
N GLY A 198 8.30 -5.56 6.86
CA GLY A 198 6.99 -5.29 6.30
C GLY A 198 5.85 -6.17 6.83
N ALA A 199 4.73 -6.16 6.11
CA ALA A 199 3.59 -7.06 6.33
C ALA A 199 3.90 -8.43 5.70
N ILE A 200 4.10 -9.43 6.53
CA ILE A 200 4.57 -10.75 6.08
C ILE A 200 3.41 -11.72 6.06
N GLY A 201 2.81 -11.87 4.88
CA GLY A 201 1.79 -12.87 4.59
C GLY A 201 2.37 -14.15 3.97
N PRO A 202 1.52 -15.12 3.55
CA PRO A 202 1.95 -16.41 3.00
C PRO A 202 2.91 -16.28 1.81
N HIS A 203 2.66 -15.36 0.87
CA HIS A 203 3.53 -15.11 -0.29
C HIS A 203 4.93 -14.61 0.09
N LYS A 204 5.09 -14.01 1.27
CA LYS A 204 6.38 -13.57 1.84
C LYS A 204 6.96 -14.55 2.84
N GLY A 205 6.38 -15.74 2.98
CA GLY A 205 6.90 -16.83 3.79
C GLY A 205 6.58 -16.73 5.28
N SER A 206 5.38 -16.24 5.65
CA SER A 206 4.95 -16.18 7.05
C SER A 206 5.06 -17.53 7.75
N ALA A 207 4.63 -18.63 7.11
CA ALA A 207 4.75 -19.98 7.66
C ALA A 207 6.21 -20.39 7.93
N ILE A 208 7.13 -20.05 7.02
CA ILE A 208 8.57 -20.32 7.21
C ILE A 208 9.09 -19.57 8.44
N ILE A 209 8.70 -18.31 8.63
CA ILE A 209 9.15 -17.52 9.78
C ILE A 209 8.60 -18.10 11.09
N GLU A 210 7.36 -18.55 11.12
CA GLU A 210 6.78 -19.22 12.29
C GLU A 210 7.54 -20.51 12.65
N GLU A 211 7.86 -21.33 11.65
CA GLU A 211 8.62 -22.56 11.83
C GLU A 211 10.09 -22.31 12.22
N LEU A 212 10.66 -21.15 11.88
CA LEU A 212 12.03 -20.78 12.26
C LEU A 212 12.25 -20.78 13.76
N GLY A 213 11.21 -20.52 14.56
CA GLY A 213 11.28 -20.58 16.00
C GLY A 213 11.83 -21.92 16.52
N GLY A 214 11.34 -23.04 15.98
CA GLY A 214 11.85 -24.37 16.27
C GLY A 214 13.21 -24.66 15.61
N ALA A 215 13.34 -24.32 14.34
CA ALA A 215 14.54 -24.61 13.54
C ALA A 215 15.79 -23.88 14.04
N LEU A 216 15.68 -22.75 14.74
CA LEU A 216 16.80 -21.96 15.30
C LEU A 216 17.15 -22.35 16.75
N SER A 217 16.50 -23.34 17.32
CA SER A 217 16.76 -23.76 18.72
C SER A 217 18.25 -23.95 18.99
N GLY A 218 18.72 -23.37 20.11
CA GLY A 218 20.12 -23.45 20.57
C GLY A 218 21.14 -22.66 19.75
N SER A 219 20.71 -21.87 18.74
CA SER A 219 21.64 -21.15 17.83
C SER A 219 22.09 -19.78 18.34
N GLY A 220 21.41 -19.19 19.32
CA GLY A 220 21.65 -17.80 19.73
C GLY A 220 21.22 -16.76 18.70
N ILE A 221 20.54 -17.18 17.63
CA ILE A 221 20.03 -16.30 16.56
C ILE A 221 18.59 -15.94 16.86
N ALA A 222 18.24 -14.66 16.75
CA ALA A 222 16.86 -14.18 16.72
C ALA A 222 16.49 -13.61 15.35
N VAL A 223 15.23 -13.75 14.98
CA VAL A 223 14.62 -13.09 13.84
C VAL A 223 13.68 -12.02 14.36
N VAL A 224 13.92 -10.77 14.02
CA VAL A 224 13.00 -9.66 14.32
C VAL A 224 12.17 -9.32 13.07
N VAL A 225 10.85 -9.40 13.20
CA VAL A 225 9.90 -8.92 12.18
C VAL A 225 9.60 -7.46 12.50
N VAL A 226 10.22 -6.54 11.77
CA VAL A 226 9.86 -5.11 11.78
C VAL A 226 8.64 -4.96 10.89
N GLY A 227 7.48 -4.97 11.50
CA GLY A 227 6.18 -5.15 10.87
C GLY A 227 5.36 -6.19 11.62
N TYR A 228 4.52 -6.89 10.89
CA TYR A 228 3.65 -7.92 11.47
C TYR A 228 3.66 -9.21 10.63
N LEU A 229 3.30 -10.29 11.27
CA LEU A 229 3.30 -11.64 10.70
C LEU A 229 1.87 -12.11 10.56
N ASP A 230 1.43 -12.34 9.34
CA ASP A 230 0.12 -12.91 8.96
C ASP A 230 -1.06 -12.34 9.78
N MET A 231 -1.26 -11.01 9.72
CA MET A 231 -2.29 -10.28 10.49
C MET A 231 -2.09 -10.27 12.02
N GLN A 232 -1.02 -10.89 12.55
CA GLN A 232 -0.64 -10.79 13.96
C GLN A 232 0.11 -9.48 14.21
N ILE A 233 -0.64 -8.41 14.41
CA ILE A 233 -0.09 -7.06 14.62
C ILE A 233 0.46 -6.83 16.04
N VAL A 234 0.15 -7.73 16.98
CA VAL A 234 0.55 -7.57 18.38
C VAL A 234 2.05 -7.81 18.53
N PRO A 235 2.81 -6.85 19.07
CA PRO A 235 4.23 -7.03 19.34
C PRO A 235 4.50 -8.14 20.34
N GLY A 236 5.70 -8.75 20.26
CA GLY A 236 6.14 -9.74 21.22
C GLY A 236 6.81 -10.96 20.58
N TRP A 237 7.27 -11.85 21.44
CA TRP A 237 7.91 -13.09 21.04
C TRP A 237 6.91 -14.14 20.51
N ARG A 238 7.31 -14.83 19.47
CA ARG A 238 6.70 -16.05 18.96
C ARG A 238 7.69 -17.19 19.19
N GLY A 239 7.46 -17.98 20.23
CA GLY A 239 8.46 -18.90 20.72
C GLY A 239 9.73 -18.19 21.21
N ASP A 240 10.91 -18.83 21.00
CA ASP A 240 12.16 -18.34 21.57
C ASP A 240 13.03 -17.54 20.58
N HIS A 241 12.75 -17.58 19.29
CA HIS A 241 13.66 -17.06 18.26
C HIS A 241 13.03 -16.02 17.33
N VAL A 242 11.71 -15.85 17.32
CA VAL A 242 11.03 -14.89 16.46
C VAL A 242 10.37 -13.80 17.30
N PHE A 243 10.66 -12.54 17.03
CA PHE A 243 10.08 -11.38 17.71
C PHE A 243 9.36 -10.48 16.71
N VAL A 244 8.11 -10.14 16.98
CA VAL A 244 7.30 -9.22 16.15
C VAL A 244 7.36 -7.83 16.79
N HIS A 245 7.81 -6.83 16.03
CA HIS A 245 7.87 -5.43 16.47
C HIS A 245 6.48 -4.77 16.44
N GLY A 246 5.68 -5.06 15.42
CA GLY A 246 4.42 -4.37 15.11
C GLY A 246 4.57 -3.32 14.01
N ALA A 247 3.54 -2.49 13.85
CA ALA A 247 3.51 -1.42 12.85
C ALA A 247 4.65 -0.40 13.05
N TYR A 248 5.10 0.18 11.96
CA TYR A 248 6.18 1.18 11.93
C TYR A 248 5.96 2.18 10.78
N GLY A 249 6.57 3.35 10.87
CA GLY A 249 6.65 4.33 9.80
C GLY A 249 7.85 4.10 8.88
N ASP A 250 7.72 4.50 7.62
CA ASP A 250 8.81 4.35 6.62
C ASP A 250 10.11 5.04 7.06
N ASP A 251 10.02 6.16 7.79
CA ASP A 251 11.16 6.90 8.36
C ASP A 251 11.78 6.24 9.60
N GLU A 252 11.17 5.20 10.16
CA GLU A 252 11.61 4.52 11.36
C GLU A 252 12.46 3.28 11.08
N VAL A 253 12.36 2.71 9.88
CA VAL A 253 12.96 1.42 9.52
C VAL A 253 14.44 1.36 9.87
N ALA A 254 15.25 2.28 9.39
CA ALA A 254 16.70 2.26 9.63
C ALA A 254 17.04 2.41 11.12
N GLY A 255 16.30 3.23 11.85
CA GLY A 255 16.44 3.40 13.30
C GLY A 255 16.09 2.12 14.06
N LEU A 256 15.01 1.46 13.70
CA LEU A 256 14.59 0.18 14.31
C LEU A 256 15.60 -0.92 14.03
N LEU A 257 16.10 -1.07 12.80
CA LEU A 257 17.11 -2.06 12.45
C LEU A 257 18.38 -1.88 13.28
N ARG A 258 18.83 -0.63 13.48
CA ARG A 258 19.97 -0.32 14.37
C ARG A 258 19.64 -0.65 15.82
N ALA A 259 18.48 -0.26 16.32
CA ALA A 259 18.06 -0.48 17.71
C ALA A 259 17.97 -1.97 18.08
N TYR A 260 17.49 -2.80 17.15
CA TYR A 260 17.46 -4.27 17.32
C TYR A 260 18.82 -4.93 17.11
N GLY A 261 19.83 -4.20 16.65
CA GLY A 261 21.15 -4.77 16.34
C GLY A 261 21.11 -5.75 15.17
N ALA A 262 20.21 -5.52 14.19
CA ALA A 262 20.10 -6.36 13.01
C ALA A 262 21.44 -6.39 12.24
N GLN A 263 21.83 -7.58 11.79
CA GLN A 263 23.10 -7.81 11.09
C GLN A 263 22.89 -8.14 9.63
N ILE A 264 21.76 -8.77 9.29
CA ILE A 264 21.31 -9.08 7.92
C ILE A 264 19.80 -8.88 7.80
N ALA A 265 19.31 -8.72 6.58
CA ALA A 265 17.91 -8.79 6.26
C ALA A 265 17.56 -10.16 5.65
N LEU A 266 16.44 -10.75 6.03
CA LEU A 266 15.95 -12.04 5.55
C LEU A 266 14.67 -11.85 4.74
N PHE A 267 14.62 -12.43 3.55
CA PHE A 267 13.47 -12.40 2.64
C PHE A 267 13.10 -13.83 2.23
N PRO A 268 12.29 -14.56 3.01
CA PRO A 268 11.92 -15.94 2.69
C PRO A 268 10.71 -16.03 1.76
N ASN A 269 10.66 -15.14 0.76
CA ASN A 269 9.54 -15.01 -0.16
C ASN A 269 9.28 -16.30 -0.95
N GLN A 270 8.02 -16.75 -0.96
CA GLN A 270 7.55 -17.93 -1.70
C GLN A 270 7.03 -17.56 -3.09
N VAL A 271 6.75 -16.29 -3.33
CA VAL A 271 6.41 -15.73 -4.62
C VAL A 271 7.50 -14.74 -5.03
N PRO A 272 7.96 -14.77 -6.29
CA PRO A 272 8.98 -13.86 -6.77
C PRO A 272 8.56 -12.39 -6.65
N GLU A 273 9.37 -11.57 -5.99
CA GLU A 273 9.16 -10.14 -5.86
C GLU A 273 9.42 -9.42 -7.19
N SER A 274 8.63 -8.39 -7.43
CA SER A 274 8.75 -7.51 -8.59
C SER A 274 9.82 -6.42 -8.43
N PHE A 275 10.09 -5.98 -7.17
CA PHE A 275 11.09 -4.95 -6.85
C PHE A 275 11.62 -5.06 -5.41
N SER A 276 10.74 -4.97 -4.41
CA SER A 276 11.00 -4.91 -2.96
C SER A 276 11.59 -3.58 -2.47
N TYR A 277 10.73 -2.71 -1.95
CA TYR A 277 11.13 -1.53 -1.17
C TYR A 277 11.89 -1.93 0.10
N ALA A 278 11.45 -3.00 0.77
CA ALA A 278 12.08 -3.51 1.98
C ALA A 278 13.56 -3.88 1.77
N LEU A 279 13.94 -4.37 0.56
CA LEU A 279 15.35 -4.59 0.22
C LEU A 279 16.12 -3.28 0.10
N SER A 280 15.50 -2.24 -0.50
CA SER A 280 16.10 -0.90 -0.58
C SER A 280 16.30 -0.31 0.82
N ASP A 281 15.30 -0.46 1.70
CA ASP A 281 15.34 0.03 3.09
C ASP A 281 16.43 -0.71 3.89
N ALA A 282 16.54 -2.05 3.74
CA ALA A 282 17.60 -2.85 4.37
C ALA A 282 19.00 -2.42 3.91
N TRP A 283 19.19 -2.26 2.60
CA TRP A 283 20.48 -1.81 2.05
C TRP A 283 20.80 -0.37 2.41
N GLY A 284 19.80 0.51 2.45
CA GLY A 284 19.95 1.88 2.95
C GLY A 284 20.38 1.93 4.42
N ALA A 285 19.97 0.93 5.22
CA ALA A 285 20.43 0.75 6.61
C ALA A 285 21.75 -0.02 6.74
N GLY A 286 22.40 -0.39 5.63
CA GLY A 286 23.69 -1.12 5.62
C GLY A 286 23.57 -2.62 5.92
N LEU A 287 22.39 -3.23 5.77
CA LEU A 287 22.19 -4.65 6.02
C LEU A 287 22.26 -5.44 4.69
N PRO A 288 23.19 -6.42 4.58
CA PRO A 288 23.15 -7.37 3.48
C PRO A 288 21.93 -8.30 3.60
N ALA A 289 21.52 -8.89 2.49
CA ALA A 289 20.25 -9.63 2.42
C ALA A 289 20.46 -11.12 2.10
N LEU A 290 19.67 -11.99 2.75
CA LEU A 290 19.50 -13.40 2.38
C LEU A 290 18.15 -13.52 1.65
N VAL A 291 18.18 -13.91 0.35
CA VAL A 291 17.03 -13.82 -0.56
C VAL A 291 16.85 -15.08 -1.40
N PRO A 292 15.66 -15.36 -1.95
CA PRO A 292 15.48 -16.32 -3.04
C PRO A 292 16.25 -15.90 -4.29
N ARG A 293 16.66 -16.88 -5.11
CA ARG A 293 17.33 -16.57 -6.39
C ARG A 293 16.40 -15.97 -7.43
N GLU A 294 15.14 -16.37 -7.41
CA GLU A 294 14.13 -15.93 -8.36
C GLU A 294 13.54 -14.55 -7.99
N GLY A 295 13.12 -13.80 -9.01
CA GLY A 295 12.53 -12.48 -8.82
C GLY A 295 13.53 -11.34 -8.74
N ALA A 296 13.02 -10.15 -8.53
CA ALA A 296 13.84 -8.93 -8.43
C ALA A 296 14.77 -8.92 -7.20
N LEU A 297 14.44 -9.65 -6.14
CA LEU A 297 15.35 -9.84 -5.00
C LEU A 297 16.65 -10.49 -5.45
N GLY A 298 16.54 -11.64 -6.13
CA GLY A 298 17.68 -12.37 -6.66
C GLY A 298 18.46 -11.58 -7.72
N GLU A 299 17.75 -10.94 -8.66
CA GLU A 299 18.35 -10.05 -9.67
C GLU A 299 19.21 -8.96 -9.02
N ARG A 300 18.66 -8.25 -8.04
CA ARG A 300 19.34 -7.14 -7.37
C ARG A 300 20.54 -7.62 -6.55
N VAL A 301 20.39 -8.69 -5.77
CA VAL A 301 21.49 -9.26 -4.98
C VAL A 301 22.60 -9.80 -5.89
N ALA A 302 22.27 -10.47 -7.00
CA ALA A 302 23.26 -10.94 -7.97
C ALA A 302 24.03 -9.78 -8.60
N ARG A 303 23.33 -8.70 -8.97
CA ARG A 303 23.94 -7.52 -9.60
C ARG A 303 24.92 -6.79 -8.68
N PHE A 304 24.56 -6.59 -7.42
CA PHE A 304 25.32 -5.73 -6.49
C PHE A 304 26.18 -6.50 -5.48
N GLY A 305 26.13 -7.84 -5.46
CA GLY A 305 26.90 -8.64 -4.52
C GLY A 305 26.57 -8.38 -3.04
N ALA A 306 25.37 -7.86 -2.76
CA ALA A 306 24.99 -7.31 -1.47
C ALA A 306 24.20 -8.30 -0.61
N GLY A 307 24.55 -9.59 -0.66
CA GLY A 307 23.86 -10.63 0.11
C GLY A 307 24.15 -12.05 -0.35
N TRP A 308 23.27 -12.96 0.02
CA TRP A 308 23.33 -14.40 -0.25
C TRP A 308 22.02 -14.93 -0.79
N PHE A 309 22.04 -16.13 -1.31
CA PHE A 309 20.87 -16.78 -1.87
C PHE A 309 20.45 -17.98 -1.03
N LEU A 310 19.15 -18.11 -0.83
CA LEU A 310 18.52 -19.34 -0.35
C LEU A 310 18.59 -20.42 -1.44
N PRO A 311 18.72 -21.71 -1.05
CA PRO A 311 18.64 -22.80 -2.00
C PRO A 311 17.26 -22.90 -2.64
N GLN A 312 17.16 -23.57 -3.79
CA GLN A 312 15.87 -23.80 -4.43
C GLN A 312 14.99 -24.70 -3.56
N GLY A 313 13.71 -24.40 -3.44
CA GLY A 313 12.77 -25.17 -2.64
C GLY A 313 13.00 -25.09 -1.12
N PHE A 314 13.60 -23.99 -0.65
CA PHE A 314 13.89 -23.78 0.76
C PHE A 314 12.62 -23.79 1.62
N GLY A 315 12.79 -24.31 2.84
CA GLY A 315 11.86 -24.19 3.95
C GLY A 315 12.57 -23.59 5.18
N ALA A 316 11.96 -23.71 6.35
CA ALA A 316 12.52 -23.17 7.59
C ALA A 316 13.88 -23.81 7.95
N ALA A 317 14.07 -25.08 7.66
CA ALA A 317 15.34 -25.80 7.93
C ALA A 317 16.50 -25.22 7.11
N GLU A 318 16.30 -25.00 5.82
CA GLU A 318 17.31 -24.44 4.92
C GLU A 318 17.60 -22.98 5.28
N VAL A 319 16.57 -22.18 5.60
CA VAL A 319 16.77 -20.80 6.08
C VAL A 319 17.57 -20.79 7.38
N ALA A 320 17.24 -21.64 8.34
CA ALA A 320 17.99 -21.75 9.59
C ALA A 320 19.43 -22.22 9.36
N HIS A 321 19.65 -23.14 8.41
CA HIS A 321 20.99 -23.58 8.03
C HIS A 321 21.83 -22.42 7.49
N GLU A 322 21.30 -21.64 6.54
CA GLU A 322 22.00 -20.49 5.96
C GLU A 322 22.26 -19.39 7.00
N LEU A 323 21.31 -19.11 7.89
CA LEU A 323 21.52 -18.18 9.00
C LEU A 323 22.67 -18.63 9.91
N ARG A 324 22.72 -19.92 10.31
CA ARG A 324 23.84 -20.46 11.10
C ARG A 324 25.16 -20.38 10.34
N ARG A 325 25.17 -20.66 9.03
CA ARG A 325 26.36 -20.55 8.18
C ARG A 325 26.88 -19.11 8.17
N ILE A 326 26.00 -18.13 7.87
CA ILE A 326 26.37 -16.72 7.76
C ILE A 326 26.89 -16.16 9.09
N PHE A 327 26.29 -16.57 10.21
CA PHE A 327 26.69 -16.12 11.54
C PHE A 327 27.79 -16.99 12.19
N SER A 328 28.30 -17.98 11.48
CA SER A 328 29.38 -18.80 12.00
C SER A 328 30.71 -18.02 12.08
N PRO A 329 31.61 -18.36 13.01
CA PRO A 329 32.95 -17.76 13.06
C PRO A 329 33.71 -17.88 11.74
N GLN A 330 33.50 -18.99 11.02
CA GLN A 330 34.17 -19.28 9.74
C GLN A 330 33.71 -18.30 8.63
N ALA A 331 32.46 -17.83 8.66
CA ALA A 331 31.94 -16.85 7.70
C ALA A 331 32.09 -15.39 8.13
N ALA A 332 32.69 -15.11 9.29
CA ALA A 332 32.80 -13.75 9.81
C ALA A 332 33.50 -12.78 8.84
N ALA A 333 34.56 -13.22 8.16
CA ALA A 333 35.25 -12.44 7.15
C ALA A 333 34.39 -12.19 5.90
N GLU A 334 33.57 -13.17 5.48
CA GLU A 334 32.62 -13.02 4.38
C GLU A 334 31.53 -12.00 4.73
N LEU A 335 30.92 -12.10 5.90
CA LEU A 335 29.91 -11.16 6.38
C LEU A 335 30.47 -9.73 6.46
N ALA A 336 31.68 -9.56 7.00
CA ALA A 336 32.35 -8.27 7.08
C ALA A 336 32.60 -7.68 5.68
N ARG A 337 33.06 -8.50 4.73
CA ARG A 337 33.29 -8.08 3.33
C ARG A 337 32.01 -7.63 2.64
N VAL A 338 30.92 -8.40 2.77
CA VAL A 338 29.63 -8.04 2.15
C VAL A 338 29.08 -6.74 2.77
N LYS A 339 29.16 -6.59 4.09
CA LYS A 339 28.79 -5.33 4.78
C LYS A 339 29.63 -4.13 4.33
N SER A 340 30.95 -4.31 4.21
CA SER A 340 31.85 -3.24 3.73
C SER A 340 31.50 -2.83 2.30
N GLY A 341 31.13 -3.78 1.43
CA GLY A 341 30.64 -3.49 0.08
C GLY A 341 29.39 -2.61 0.07
N LEU A 342 28.48 -2.79 1.04
CA LEU A 342 27.30 -1.95 1.19
C LEU A 342 27.62 -0.52 1.63
N ALA A 343 28.66 -0.31 2.42
CA ALA A 343 29.09 1.01 2.87
C ALA A 343 29.58 1.89 1.72
N THR A 344 30.06 1.28 0.61
CA THR A 344 30.45 2.02 -0.59
C THR A 344 29.22 2.36 -1.42
N PRO A 345 28.92 3.64 -1.67
CA PRO A 345 27.81 4.02 -2.55
C PRO A 345 27.97 3.43 -3.96
N GLU A 346 26.92 2.81 -4.46
CA GLU A 346 26.89 2.26 -5.82
C GLU A 346 25.61 2.71 -6.52
N PRO A 347 25.73 3.40 -7.68
CA PRO A 347 24.58 3.90 -8.42
C PRO A 347 23.56 2.78 -8.74
N GLY A 348 22.30 3.04 -8.47
CA GLY A 348 21.19 2.12 -8.76
C GLY A 348 21.02 0.96 -7.78
N ARG A 349 21.89 0.79 -6.77
CA ARG A 349 21.69 -0.24 -5.71
C ARG A 349 20.47 0.08 -4.87
N VAL A 350 20.38 1.31 -4.37
CA VAL A 350 19.15 1.89 -3.81
C VAL A 350 18.75 3.00 -4.77
N PRO A 351 17.75 2.76 -5.64
CA PRO A 351 17.36 3.76 -6.62
C PRO A 351 16.85 5.04 -5.95
N CYS A 352 17.24 6.19 -6.50
CA CYS A 352 16.87 7.48 -5.98
C CYS A 352 15.44 7.87 -6.37
N LEU A 353 14.69 8.46 -5.43
CA LEU A 353 13.35 8.96 -5.67
C LEU A 353 13.30 10.00 -6.79
N ASP A 354 14.26 10.93 -6.82
CA ASP A 354 14.34 11.97 -7.84
C ASP A 354 14.64 11.43 -9.25
N GLU A 355 15.36 10.29 -9.37
CA GLU A 355 15.62 9.66 -10.66
C GLU A 355 14.35 8.98 -11.18
N MET A 356 13.64 8.28 -10.32
CA MET A 356 12.35 7.68 -10.64
C MET A 356 11.35 8.74 -11.11
N THR A 357 11.17 9.80 -10.32
CA THR A 357 10.20 10.84 -10.64
C THR A 357 10.56 11.60 -11.91
N ARG A 358 11.85 11.93 -12.15
CA ARG A 358 12.29 12.54 -13.42
C ARG A 358 11.98 11.65 -14.63
N SER A 359 12.16 10.32 -14.49
CA SER A 359 11.88 9.38 -15.57
C SER A 359 10.38 9.30 -15.85
N LEU A 360 9.55 9.32 -14.80
CA LEU A 360 8.09 9.33 -14.93
C LEU A 360 7.57 10.66 -15.46
N ASP A 361 8.08 11.79 -14.97
CA ASP A 361 7.72 13.13 -15.45
C ASP A 361 8.00 13.26 -16.96
N ALA A 362 9.13 12.73 -17.44
CA ALA A 362 9.44 12.70 -18.88
C ALA A 362 8.42 11.89 -19.69
N LEU A 363 7.89 10.79 -19.14
CA LEU A 363 6.82 10.02 -19.77
C LEU A 363 5.48 10.80 -19.73
N TYR A 364 5.17 11.46 -18.62
CA TYR A 364 3.98 12.30 -18.50
C TYR A 364 4.03 13.48 -19.49
N GLU A 365 5.16 14.17 -19.59
CA GLU A 365 5.35 15.26 -20.56
C GLU A 365 5.26 14.77 -22.00
N ARG A 366 5.78 13.58 -22.29
CA ARG A 366 5.75 13.00 -23.65
C ARG A 366 4.35 12.61 -24.10
N PHE A 367 3.52 12.09 -23.21
CA PHE A 367 2.24 11.48 -23.56
C PHE A 367 1.03 12.26 -23.04
N GLY A 368 1.18 13.06 -21.98
CA GLY A 368 0.09 13.85 -21.44
C GLY A 368 -0.34 14.95 -22.40
N ILE A 369 -1.61 15.30 -22.33
CA ILE A 369 -2.19 16.37 -23.14
C ILE A 369 -2.70 17.48 -22.24
N ASP A 370 -2.66 18.71 -22.72
CA ASP A 370 -3.31 19.83 -22.04
C ASP A 370 -4.84 19.72 -22.22
N PRO A 371 -5.62 19.48 -21.17
CA PRO A 371 -7.08 19.36 -21.28
C PRO A 371 -7.78 20.71 -21.45
N GLY A 372 -7.04 21.82 -21.59
CA GLY A 372 -7.58 23.18 -21.71
C GLY A 372 -7.91 23.82 -20.35
N ALA A 373 -8.70 24.88 -20.36
CA ALA A 373 -9.10 25.60 -19.15
C ALA A 373 -9.93 24.70 -18.22
N PRO A 374 -9.72 24.77 -16.89
CA PRO A 374 -10.50 23.98 -15.94
C PRO A 374 -11.99 24.33 -16.04
N ALA A 375 -12.83 23.31 -16.05
CA ALA A 375 -14.28 23.51 -16.00
C ALA A 375 -14.68 24.02 -14.60
N SER A 376 -15.58 24.99 -14.53
CA SER A 376 -16.14 25.43 -13.24
C SER A 376 -16.92 24.29 -12.58
N PRO A 377 -16.77 24.07 -11.26
CA PRO A 377 -17.52 23.04 -10.56
C PRO A 377 -19.03 23.30 -10.66
N THR A 378 -19.80 22.26 -10.95
CA THR A 378 -21.26 22.35 -10.94
C THR A 378 -21.77 22.43 -9.48
N PRO A 379 -22.95 23.02 -9.22
CA PRO A 379 -23.55 23.05 -7.88
C PRO A 379 -23.70 21.65 -7.25
N GLN A 380 -23.99 20.62 -8.06
CA GLN A 380 -24.06 19.24 -7.60
C GLN A 380 -22.69 18.71 -7.13
N LEU A 381 -21.62 19.09 -7.83
CA LEU A 381 -20.26 18.75 -7.43
C LEU A 381 -19.88 19.44 -6.11
N ALA A 382 -20.19 20.72 -5.94
CA ALA A 382 -19.94 21.46 -4.71
C ALA A 382 -20.70 20.85 -3.51
N ALA A 383 -21.94 20.40 -3.70
CA ALA A 383 -22.72 19.73 -2.67
C ALA A 383 -22.16 18.34 -2.30
N LEU A 384 -21.62 17.61 -3.28
CA LEU A 384 -20.99 16.30 -3.07
C LEU A 384 -19.66 16.43 -2.32
N LEU A 385 -18.85 17.45 -2.66
CA LEU A 385 -17.59 17.76 -1.97
C LEU A 385 -17.83 18.16 -0.51
N ALA A 386 -18.86 18.95 -0.22
CA ALA A 386 -19.22 19.33 1.14
C ALA A 386 -19.59 18.12 2.03
N LYS A 387 -20.30 17.13 1.47
CA LYS A 387 -20.63 15.87 2.18
C LYS A 387 -19.40 15.01 2.49
N ASN A 388 -18.40 15.05 1.63
CA ASN A 388 -17.21 14.22 1.77
C ASN A 388 -16.22 14.76 2.83
N LEU A 389 -16.27 16.07 3.12
CA LEU A 389 -15.41 16.69 4.13
C LEU A 389 -15.68 16.10 5.53
N ASP A 390 -16.95 15.92 5.88
CA ASP A 390 -17.35 15.32 7.17
C ASP A 390 -16.90 13.85 7.26
N GLY A 391 -16.95 13.11 6.16
CA GLY A 391 -16.49 11.72 6.10
C GLY A 391 -14.96 11.55 6.22
N ALA A 392 -14.17 12.57 5.82
CA ALA A 392 -12.70 12.53 5.94
C ALA A 392 -12.24 12.75 7.38
N LEU A 393 -12.84 13.72 8.07
CA LEU A 393 -12.59 13.99 9.49
C LEU A 393 -12.94 12.76 10.34
N PHE A 394 -14.06 12.09 10.01
CA PHE A 394 -14.49 10.88 10.69
C PHE A 394 -13.51 9.71 10.45
N ARG A 395 -12.97 9.54 9.24
CA ARG A 395 -11.97 8.49 8.94
C ARG A 395 -10.63 8.76 9.63
N GLN A 396 -10.18 10.02 9.66
CA GLN A 396 -8.97 10.38 10.41
C GLN A 396 -9.11 10.05 11.89
N GLU A 397 -10.29 10.30 12.46
CA GLU A 397 -10.58 9.98 13.86
C GLU A 397 -10.65 8.46 14.10
N LEU A 398 -11.22 7.70 13.17
CA LEU A 398 -11.21 6.22 13.24
C LEU A 398 -9.81 5.63 13.17
N VAL A 399 -8.94 6.15 12.29
CA VAL A 399 -7.54 5.72 12.21
C VAL A 399 -6.81 6.06 13.52
N ARG A 400 -7.00 7.28 14.06
CA ARG A 400 -6.42 7.69 15.34
C ARG A 400 -6.89 6.81 16.49
N LEU A 401 -8.19 6.51 16.56
CA LEU A 401 -8.76 5.61 17.58
C LEU A 401 -8.26 4.17 17.43
N ALA A 402 -8.10 3.68 16.20
CA ALA A 402 -7.54 2.35 15.95
C ALA A 402 -6.07 2.26 16.39
N ASP A 403 -5.27 3.30 16.15
CA ASP A 403 -3.87 3.37 16.59
C ASP A 403 -3.76 3.48 18.11
N GLU A 404 -4.58 4.34 18.76
CA GLU A 404 -4.64 4.44 20.22
C GLU A 404 -5.08 3.11 20.85
N PHE A 405 -6.03 2.43 20.23
CA PHE A 405 -6.49 1.12 20.68
C PHE A 405 -5.39 0.06 20.54
N ALA A 406 -4.64 0.04 19.43
CA ALA A 406 -3.51 -0.86 19.25
C ALA A 406 -2.41 -0.61 20.32
N GLN A 407 -2.13 0.64 20.65
CA GLN A 407 -1.18 1.02 21.69
C GLN A 407 -1.66 0.61 23.10
N LEU A 408 -2.93 0.85 23.41
CA LEU A 408 -3.54 0.43 24.69
C LEU A 408 -3.55 -1.09 24.85
N ARG A 409 -3.83 -1.82 23.79
CA ARG A 409 -3.81 -3.29 23.77
C ARG A 409 -2.39 -3.82 23.97
N ALA A 410 -1.39 -3.20 23.34
CA ALA A 410 0.03 -3.55 23.51
C ALA A 410 0.52 -3.28 24.94
N ALA A 411 0.12 -2.15 25.52
CA ALA A 411 0.43 -1.83 26.91
C ALA A 411 -0.22 -2.84 27.89
N LEU A 412 -1.47 -3.22 27.62
CA LEU A 412 -2.19 -4.18 28.47
C LEU A 412 -1.58 -5.60 28.41
N GLU A 413 -1.06 -6.01 27.26
CA GLU A 413 -0.38 -7.31 27.12
C GLU A 413 1.01 -7.32 27.76
N HIS A 414 1.68 -6.17 27.83
CA HIS A 414 2.93 -6.02 28.59
C HIS A 414 2.73 -6.28 30.07
N GLU A 415 1.68 -5.68 30.66
CA GLU A 415 1.32 -5.87 32.08
C GLU A 415 0.99 -7.36 32.41
N ARG A 416 0.47 -8.12 31.43
CA ARG A 416 0.21 -9.55 31.60
C ARG A 416 1.45 -10.39 31.87
N GLY A 417 2.62 -9.94 31.42
CA GLY A 417 3.91 -10.65 31.61
C GLY A 417 4.43 -10.59 33.06
N GLU A 418 3.99 -9.61 33.83
CA GLU A 418 4.57 -9.34 35.16
C GLU A 418 3.70 -9.77 36.35
N ALA A 419 2.41 -10.01 36.17
CA ALA A 419 1.58 -10.21 37.36
C ALA A 419 0.50 -11.30 37.24
N ALA A 420 0.80 -12.49 37.73
CA ALA A 420 -0.22 -13.54 37.95
C ALA A 420 -1.41 -13.10 38.81
N LYS A 421 -1.25 -12.07 39.65
CA LYS A 421 -2.31 -11.48 40.47
C LYS A 421 -3.30 -10.61 39.71
N PHE A 422 -2.85 -9.94 38.66
CA PHE A 422 -3.70 -9.03 37.86
C PHE A 422 -4.44 -9.73 36.72
N LYS A 423 -4.21 -11.03 36.52
CA LYS A 423 -4.80 -11.79 35.40
C LYS A 423 -6.33 -11.70 35.35
N ALA A 424 -6.97 -11.72 36.50
CA ALA A 424 -8.44 -11.64 36.59
C ALA A 424 -8.96 -10.23 36.27
N GLU A 425 -8.26 -9.18 36.77
CA GLU A 425 -8.63 -7.77 36.52
C GLU A 425 -8.34 -7.38 35.08
N ALA A 426 -7.20 -7.80 34.53
CA ALA A 426 -6.86 -7.61 33.12
C ALA A 426 -7.87 -8.27 32.18
N THR A 427 -8.35 -9.47 32.53
CA THR A 427 -9.39 -10.17 31.76
C THR A 427 -10.72 -9.43 31.81
N GLN A 428 -11.11 -8.89 32.97
CA GLN A 428 -12.33 -8.06 33.07
C GLN A 428 -12.19 -6.75 32.27
N TRP A 429 -11.01 -6.16 32.26
CA TRP A 429 -10.74 -4.92 31.52
C TRP A 429 -10.80 -5.15 30.00
N ILE A 430 -10.25 -6.28 29.52
CA ILE A 430 -10.34 -6.65 28.11
C ILE A 430 -11.79 -6.88 27.71
N ALA A 431 -12.55 -7.62 28.51
CA ALA A 431 -13.97 -7.86 28.23
C ALA A 431 -14.78 -6.56 28.19
N LYS A 432 -14.46 -5.60 29.06
CA LYS A 432 -15.07 -4.29 29.05
C LYS A 432 -14.70 -3.51 27.78
N LEU A 433 -13.41 -3.54 27.41
CA LEU A 433 -12.92 -2.87 26.21
C LEU A 433 -13.52 -3.48 24.92
N GLU A 434 -13.66 -4.79 24.86
CA GLU A 434 -14.34 -5.50 23.76
C GLU A 434 -15.83 -5.15 23.67
N ALA A 435 -16.50 -4.98 24.81
CA ALA A 435 -17.89 -4.51 24.87
C ALA A 435 -18.01 -3.03 24.41
N ASP A 436 -17.08 -2.18 24.80
CA ASP A 436 -17.03 -0.78 24.38
C ASP A 436 -16.78 -0.67 22.87
N ILE A 437 -15.90 -1.50 22.30
CA ILE A 437 -15.66 -1.59 20.85
C ILE A 437 -16.93 -2.06 20.14
N ALA A 438 -17.56 -3.12 20.60
CA ALA A 438 -18.80 -3.59 20.01
C ALA A 438 -19.89 -2.51 20.06
N SER A 439 -19.93 -1.73 21.15
CA SER A 439 -20.81 -0.56 21.29
C SER A 439 -20.49 0.53 20.26
N VAL A 440 -19.21 0.90 20.12
CA VAL A 440 -18.76 1.90 19.13
C VAL A 440 -18.96 1.42 17.70
N GLN A 441 -18.68 0.14 17.42
CA GLN A 441 -18.98 -0.45 16.11
C GLN A 441 -20.45 -0.44 15.77
N ALA A 442 -21.30 -0.75 16.76
CA ALA A 442 -22.75 -0.70 16.62
C ALA A 442 -23.27 0.75 16.47
N GLU A 443 -22.62 1.72 17.08
CA GLU A 443 -22.92 3.13 16.93
C GLU A 443 -22.50 3.67 15.57
N ILE A 444 -21.32 3.27 15.12
CA ILE A 444 -20.82 3.54 13.75
C ILE A 444 -21.78 2.94 12.71
N ALA A 445 -22.21 1.69 12.88
CA ALA A 445 -23.15 1.06 11.96
C ALA A 445 -24.49 1.80 11.92
N ARG A 446 -25.01 2.21 13.07
CA ARG A 446 -26.25 3.02 13.17
C ARG A 446 -26.09 4.40 12.52
N GLU A 447 -24.94 5.06 12.72
CA GLU A 447 -24.65 6.35 12.12
C GLU A 447 -24.50 6.26 10.58
N VAL A 448 -23.84 5.21 10.08
CA VAL A 448 -23.74 4.94 8.64
C VAL A 448 -25.13 4.68 8.04
N GLU A 449 -25.98 3.96 8.73
CA GLU A 449 -27.35 3.65 8.27
C GLU A 449 -28.27 4.89 8.34
N ALA A 450 -28.14 5.68 9.41
CA ALA A 450 -28.82 6.97 9.53
C ALA A 450 -28.37 7.97 8.44
N ARG A 451 -27.08 8.00 8.11
CA ARG A 451 -26.56 8.82 7.01
C ARG A 451 -26.98 8.31 5.63
N ARG A 452 -27.08 6.98 5.45
CA ARG A 452 -27.68 6.41 4.24
C ARG A 452 -29.15 6.83 4.09
N ALA A 453 -29.91 6.73 5.18
CA ALA A 453 -31.32 7.16 5.20
C ALA A 453 -31.47 8.68 4.92
N LEU A 454 -30.62 9.51 5.58
CA LEU A 454 -30.58 10.96 5.30
C LEU A 454 -30.14 11.26 3.86
N GLY A 455 -29.20 10.49 3.32
CA GLY A 455 -28.78 10.60 1.91
C GLY A 455 -29.94 10.31 0.95
N GLN A 456 -30.70 9.23 1.21
CA GLN A 456 -31.89 8.89 0.41
C GLN A 456 -32.99 9.94 0.55
N GLN A 457 -33.21 10.47 1.76
CA GLN A 457 -34.19 11.51 2.03
C GLN A 457 -33.79 12.85 1.36
N ASN A 458 -32.50 13.20 1.36
CA ASN A 458 -32.00 14.38 0.66
C ASN A 458 -32.10 14.27 -0.88
N VAL A 459 -31.87 13.07 -1.44
CA VAL A 459 -32.12 12.81 -2.87
C VAL A 459 -33.59 12.98 -3.20
N GLN A 460 -34.49 12.45 -2.37
CA GLN A 460 -35.95 12.65 -2.55
C GLN A 460 -36.36 14.13 -2.42
N LEU A 461 -35.81 14.84 -1.42
CA LEU A 461 -36.04 16.27 -1.26
C LEU A 461 -35.51 17.08 -2.43
N GLN A 462 -34.37 16.69 -3.00
CA GLN A 462 -33.85 17.36 -4.20
C GLN A 462 -34.73 17.11 -5.43
N ILE A 463 -35.20 15.86 -5.63
CA ILE A 463 -36.20 15.55 -6.69
C ILE A 463 -37.46 16.37 -6.51
N HIS A 464 -37.97 16.47 -5.27
CA HIS A 464 -39.16 17.30 -5.00
C HIS A 464 -38.89 18.79 -5.23
N LYS A 465 -37.70 19.28 -4.86
CA LYS A 465 -37.29 20.65 -5.12
C LYS A 465 -37.18 20.93 -6.61
N ASP A 466 -36.55 20.06 -7.37
CA ASP A 466 -36.39 20.21 -8.82
C ASP A 466 -37.76 20.14 -9.51
N ALA A 467 -38.65 19.25 -9.08
CA ALA A 467 -40.02 19.20 -9.54
C ALA A 467 -40.81 20.47 -9.18
N PHE A 468 -40.61 21.02 -7.98
CA PHE A 468 -41.23 22.27 -7.53
C PHE A 468 -40.69 23.46 -8.33
N ASP A 469 -39.41 23.50 -8.66
CA ASP A 469 -38.78 24.57 -9.44
C ASP A 469 -39.19 24.57 -10.92
N LEU A 470 -39.67 23.43 -11.43
CA LEU A 470 -40.26 23.30 -12.76
C LEU A 470 -41.70 23.82 -12.84
N LEU A 471 -42.36 24.06 -11.70
CA LEU A 471 -43.76 24.57 -11.69
C LEU A 471 -43.81 26.06 -12.06
N PRO A 472 -44.85 26.52 -12.75
CA PRO A 472 -45.09 27.93 -13.00
C PRO A 472 -45.11 28.75 -11.71
N GLU A 473 -44.56 29.96 -11.72
CA GLU A 473 -44.35 30.81 -10.53
C GLU A 473 -45.62 31.05 -9.70
N VAL A 474 -46.77 31.14 -10.35
CA VAL A 474 -48.07 31.31 -9.70
C VAL A 474 -48.43 30.08 -8.85
N ILE A 475 -48.16 28.87 -9.36
CA ILE A 475 -48.43 27.58 -8.64
C ILE A 475 -47.47 27.43 -7.47
N ARG A 476 -46.21 27.78 -7.66
CA ARG A 476 -45.19 27.76 -6.56
C ARG A 476 -45.61 28.68 -5.39
N LYS A 477 -46.04 29.91 -5.67
CA LYS A 477 -46.50 30.85 -4.65
C LYS A 477 -47.73 30.35 -3.89
N MET A 478 -48.69 29.72 -4.58
CA MET A 478 -49.87 29.11 -3.95
C MET A 478 -49.52 27.95 -3.04
N LEU A 479 -48.63 27.06 -3.47
CA LEU A 479 -48.18 25.91 -2.66
C LEU A 479 -47.39 26.33 -1.42
N LEU A 480 -46.45 27.30 -1.55
CA LEU A 480 -45.72 27.86 -0.42
C LEU A 480 -46.66 28.50 0.62
N LYS A 481 -47.69 29.25 0.19
CA LYS A 481 -48.68 29.85 1.09
C LYS A 481 -49.47 28.77 1.85
N LYS A 482 -49.81 27.65 1.17
CA LYS A 482 -50.53 26.53 1.78
C LYS A 482 -49.71 25.77 2.79
N ILE A 483 -48.41 25.56 2.50
CA ILE A 483 -47.43 24.90 3.42
C ILE A 483 -47.15 25.76 4.66
N LEU A 484 -47.00 27.07 4.50
CA LEU A 484 -46.78 28.00 5.61
C LEU A 484 -48.00 28.10 6.53
N ASN A 485 -49.23 28.11 5.96
CA ASN A 485 -50.47 28.14 6.73
C ASN A 485 -50.82 26.79 7.41
N ALA A 486 -50.22 25.69 7.02
CA ALA A 486 -50.40 24.39 7.67
C ALA A 486 -49.42 24.14 8.82
N ARG A 487 -48.46 25.03 9.06
CA ARG A 487 -47.48 24.99 10.15
C ARG A 487 -47.75 26.03 11.27
N SER A 488 -48.72 26.88 11.09
CA SER A 488 -49.30 27.79 12.08
C SER A 488 -50.57 27.15 12.68
#